data_bb00c233c6f7a1c0ec084bbb979f0e22
#
_entry.id   bb00c233c6f7a1c0ec084bbb979f0e22
#
_cell.length_a   1.000
_cell.length_b   1.000
_cell.length_c   1.000
_cell.angle_alpha   90.00
_cell.angle_beta   90.00
_cell.angle_gamma   90.00
#
_symmetry.space_group_name_H-M   'P 1'
#
loop_
_entity.id
_entity.type
_entity.pdbx_description
1 polymer ?
#
loop_
_entity_poly.entity_id
_entity_poly.type
_entity_poly.pdbx_seq_one_letter_code
_entity_poly.pdbx_strand_id
1 'polypeptide(L)'
;MGMRYDNWKMKIIHSFNAPISETIARQRAVDFFVQAGYKQLPDSDGCLHFKRGSIIGTLSNFNPKSWACVVNVRLTSGTGSSGIHLEAKITADPFEKHFAEELLTTEFDSLEAAVTNDEFKSFDVTDLRRRIAAYVYRVVGLFAGFFISVVLGVIAGMFALTTLNISPLAASAIGAGVFVILAAICPVVWGRQKKH
;
A
#
# COMPACT_ATOMS: atom_id res chain seq x y z
N MET A 1 -16.47 1.09 11.02
CA MET A 1 -15.35 0.46 10.31
C MET A 1 -14.40 -0.16 11.34
N GLY A 2 -14.19 -1.48 11.33
CA GLY A 2 -13.33 -2.18 12.30
C GLY A 2 -12.07 -2.71 11.60
N MET A 3 -10.89 -2.41 12.16
CA MET A 3 -9.61 -2.91 11.62
C MET A 3 -8.98 -3.91 12.58
N ARG A 4 -8.41 -4.97 12.03
CA ARG A 4 -7.61 -5.94 12.76
C ARG A 4 -6.33 -6.23 11.96
N TYR A 5 -5.19 -6.20 12.63
CA TYR A 5 -3.88 -6.42 11.99
C TYR A 5 -3.32 -7.78 12.42
N ASP A 6 -3.04 -8.61 11.43
CA ASP A 6 -2.16 -9.77 11.56
C ASP A 6 -0.92 -9.50 10.70
N ASN A 7 0.27 -9.88 11.18
CA ASN A 7 1.64 -9.58 10.69
C ASN A 7 1.78 -9.35 9.18
N TRP A 8 1.24 -9.05 8.26
CA TRP A 8 1.30 -8.82 6.80
C TRP A 8 -0.08 -8.79 6.16
N LYS A 9 -1.14 -9.00 6.96
CA LYS A 9 -2.52 -9.00 6.46
C LYS A 9 -3.30 -7.91 7.17
N MET A 10 -3.85 -7.01 6.40
CA MET A 10 -4.81 -6.05 6.88
C MET A 10 -6.21 -6.57 6.59
N LYS A 11 -7.09 -6.50 7.59
CA LYS A 11 -8.50 -6.82 7.46
C LYS A 11 -9.30 -5.53 7.56
N ILE A 12 -10.15 -5.26 6.58
CA ILE A 12 -11.10 -4.15 6.59
C ILE A 12 -12.50 -4.72 6.51
N ILE A 13 -13.39 -4.20 7.34
CA ILE A 13 -14.81 -4.53 7.34
C ILE A 13 -15.59 -3.26 7.04
N HIS A 14 -16.49 -3.34 6.07
CA HIS A 14 -17.41 -2.27 5.71
C HIS A 14 -18.82 -2.84 5.58
N SER A 15 -19.83 -2.08 5.98
CA SER A 15 -21.22 -2.52 5.89
C SER A 15 -22.11 -1.34 5.57
N PHE A 16 -23.04 -1.54 4.64
CA PHE A 16 -24.04 -0.54 4.26
C PHE A 16 -25.36 -1.22 3.87
N ASN A 17 -26.42 -0.42 3.75
CA ASN A 17 -27.73 -0.87 3.29
C ASN A 17 -28.04 -0.22 1.94
N ALA A 18 -28.55 -1.00 1.01
CA ALA A 18 -29.02 -0.53 -0.28
C ALA A 18 -30.53 -0.72 -0.42
N PRO A 19 -31.28 0.27 -0.95
CA PRO A 19 -32.73 0.18 -1.13
C PRO A 19 -33.13 -0.63 -2.37
N ILE A 20 -32.52 -1.79 -2.55
CA ILE A 20 -32.72 -2.71 -3.68
C ILE A 20 -32.83 -4.15 -3.18
N SER A 21 -33.38 -5.04 -4.00
CA SER A 21 -33.48 -6.46 -3.66
C SER A 21 -32.08 -7.12 -3.62
N GLU A 22 -31.97 -8.19 -2.84
CA GLU A 22 -30.74 -8.97 -2.71
C GLU A 22 -30.21 -9.46 -4.06
N THR A 23 -31.11 -9.90 -4.96
CA THR A 23 -30.73 -10.38 -6.29
C THR A 23 -30.05 -9.28 -7.11
N ILE A 24 -30.59 -8.06 -7.10
CA ILE A 24 -30.00 -6.91 -7.80
C ILE A 24 -28.68 -6.50 -7.13
N ALA A 25 -28.65 -6.45 -5.79
CA ALA A 25 -27.44 -6.13 -5.05
C ALA A 25 -26.31 -7.13 -5.34
N ARG A 26 -26.64 -8.43 -5.40
CA ARG A 26 -25.71 -9.50 -5.77
C ARG A 26 -25.13 -9.30 -7.15
N GLN A 27 -26.00 -9.06 -8.15
CA GLN A 27 -25.55 -8.85 -9.53
C GLN A 27 -24.64 -7.63 -9.65
N ARG A 28 -25.03 -6.50 -9.07
CA ARG A 28 -24.23 -5.26 -9.10
C ARG A 28 -22.88 -5.42 -8.39
N ALA A 29 -22.84 -6.14 -7.28
CA ALA A 29 -21.59 -6.43 -6.58
C ALA A 29 -20.65 -7.32 -7.44
N VAL A 30 -21.19 -8.34 -8.10
CA VAL A 30 -20.41 -9.18 -9.03
C VAL A 30 -19.85 -8.35 -10.17
N ASP A 31 -20.70 -7.56 -10.85
CA ASP A 31 -20.29 -6.73 -11.97
C ASP A 31 -19.22 -5.72 -11.57
N PHE A 32 -19.37 -5.10 -10.39
CA PHE A 32 -18.39 -4.18 -9.85
C PHE A 32 -17.03 -4.85 -9.64
N PHE A 33 -16.95 -5.95 -8.89
CA PHE A 33 -15.68 -6.60 -8.59
C PHE A 33 -15.02 -7.19 -9.84
N VAL A 34 -15.77 -7.73 -10.78
CA VAL A 34 -15.23 -8.20 -12.06
C VAL A 34 -14.62 -7.03 -12.84
N GLN A 35 -15.31 -5.88 -12.94
CA GLN A 35 -14.78 -4.68 -13.60
C GLN A 35 -13.59 -4.08 -12.86
N ALA A 36 -13.54 -4.19 -11.53
CA ALA A 36 -12.37 -3.79 -10.71
C ALA A 36 -11.17 -4.75 -10.83
N GLY A 37 -11.30 -5.81 -11.64
CA GLY A 37 -10.23 -6.76 -11.94
C GLY A 37 -10.10 -7.91 -10.96
N TYR A 38 -11.13 -8.17 -10.17
CA TYR A 38 -11.20 -9.36 -9.32
C TYR A 38 -11.70 -10.56 -10.12
N LYS A 39 -11.24 -11.74 -9.72
CA LYS A 39 -11.80 -13.02 -10.15
C LYS A 39 -12.79 -13.49 -9.10
N GLN A 40 -14.00 -13.82 -9.52
CA GLN A 40 -14.97 -14.48 -8.65
C GLN A 40 -14.50 -15.92 -8.39
N LEU A 41 -14.56 -16.32 -7.13
CA LEU A 41 -14.36 -17.69 -6.69
C LEU A 41 -15.72 -18.38 -6.50
N PRO A 42 -15.76 -19.71 -6.36
CA PRO A 42 -17.00 -20.41 -6.04
C PRO A 42 -17.64 -19.84 -4.77
N ASP A 43 -18.94 -19.64 -4.83
CA ASP A 43 -19.73 -19.17 -3.69
C ASP A 43 -19.74 -20.25 -2.59
N SER A 44 -19.58 -19.84 -1.35
CA SER A 44 -19.72 -20.72 -0.18
C SER A 44 -20.50 -20.02 0.91
N ASP A 45 -21.33 -20.78 1.64
CA ASP A 45 -22.11 -20.30 2.78
C ASP A 45 -22.93 -19.02 2.51
N GLY A 46 -23.43 -18.86 1.28
CA GLY A 46 -24.19 -17.66 0.86
C GLY A 46 -23.32 -16.40 0.68
N CYS A 47 -21.99 -16.53 0.74
CA CYS A 47 -21.05 -15.44 0.51
C CYS A 47 -20.51 -15.49 -0.91
N LEU A 48 -20.37 -14.30 -1.52
CA LEU A 48 -19.58 -14.12 -2.73
C LEU A 48 -18.12 -13.93 -2.34
N HIS A 49 -17.24 -14.62 -3.05
CA HIS A 49 -15.80 -14.57 -2.83
C HIS A 49 -15.09 -14.01 -4.05
N PHE A 50 -14.26 -13.01 -3.83
CA PHE A 50 -13.48 -12.36 -4.89
C PHE A 50 -12.01 -12.34 -4.53
N LYS A 51 -11.13 -12.53 -5.52
CA LYS A 51 -9.69 -12.49 -5.37
C LYS A 51 -9.05 -11.66 -6.47
N ARG A 52 -8.09 -10.82 -6.08
CA ARG A 52 -7.27 -10.05 -7.02
C ARG A 52 -5.80 -10.11 -6.62
N GLY A 53 -4.93 -9.96 -7.62
CA GLY A 53 -3.50 -9.86 -7.43
C GLY A 53 -2.82 -11.13 -6.92
N SER A 54 -1.58 -10.99 -6.51
CA SER A 54 -0.74 -12.07 -5.99
C SER A 54 0.26 -11.52 -4.97
N ILE A 55 0.84 -12.42 -4.15
CA ILE A 55 1.90 -12.06 -3.19
C ILE A 55 3.12 -11.49 -3.95
N ILE A 56 3.48 -12.07 -5.09
CA ILE A 56 4.57 -11.57 -5.94
C ILE A 56 4.22 -10.17 -6.47
N GLY A 57 2.97 -9.95 -6.90
CA GLY A 57 2.48 -8.65 -7.34
C GLY A 57 2.52 -7.60 -6.23
N THR A 58 2.30 -7.99 -4.97
CA THR A 58 2.44 -7.10 -3.82
C THR A 58 3.90 -6.66 -3.61
N LEU A 59 4.84 -7.60 -3.76
CA LEU A 59 6.26 -7.34 -3.48
C LEU A 59 7.02 -6.67 -4.64
N SER A 60 6.56 -6.86 -5.88
CA SER A 60 7.32 -6.49 -7.08
C SER A 60 6.72 -5.31 -7.85
N ASN A 61 5.53 -4.85 -7.51
CA ASN A 61 4.81 -3.90 -8.35
C ASN A 61 4.13 -2.80 -7.52
N PHE A 62 4.47 -1.53 -7.84
CA PHE A 62 3.85 -0.33 -7.25
C PHE A 62 2.40 -0.10 -7.74
N ASN A 63 1.82 -1.05 -8.46
CA ASN A 63 0.43 -0.98 -8.86
C ASN A 63 -0.47 -1.62 -7.79
N PRO A 64 -1.26 -0.86 -7.03
CA PRO A 64 -2.08 -1.39 -5.95
C PRO A 64 -3.13 -2.41 -6.43
N LYS A 65 -3.49 -2.40 -7.72
CA LYS A 65 -4.36 -3.44 -8.32
C LYS A 65 -3.70 -4.82 -8.43
N SER A 66 -2.37 -4.91 -8.34
CA SER A 66 -1.65 -6.18 -8.34
C SER A 66 -1.47 -6.80 -6.94
N TRP A 67 -1.81 -6.07 -5.89
CA TRP A 67 -1.69 -6.55 -4.52
C TRP A 67 -2.66 -7.69 -4.22
N ALA A 68 -2.18 -8.68 -3.48
CA ALA A 68 -3.00 -9.84 -3.10
C ALA A 68 -4.14 -9.39 -2.18
N CYS A 69 -5.35 -9.43 -2.70
CA CYS A 69 -6.56 -9.05 -1.99
C CYS A 69 -7.64 -10.12 -2.15
N VAL A 70 -8.31 -10.45 -1.05
CA VAL A 70 -9.50 -11.30 -1.02
C VAL A 70 -10.63 -10.51 -0.40
N VAL A 71 -11.77 -10.47 -1.06
CA VAL A 71 -12.98 -9.80 -0.59
C VAL A 71 -14.09 -10.83 -0.47
N ASN A 72 -14.74 -10.86 0.68
CA ASN A 72 -15.93 -11.64 0.95
C ASN A 72 -17.12 -10.69 1.08
N VAL A 73 -18.17 -10.95 0.32
CA VAL A 73 -19.40 -10.15 0.34
C VAL A 73 -20.54 -11.03 0.82
N ARG A 74 -21.13 -10.66 1.95
CA ARG A 74 -22.33 -11.30 2.47
C ARG A 74 -23.51 -10.36 2.29
N LEU A 75 -24.57 -10.89 1.73
CA LEU A 75 -25.81 -10.19 1.50
C LEU A 75 -26.86 -10.70 2.48
N THR A 76 -27.71 -9.81 2.98
CA THR A 76 -28.83 -10.14 3.86
C THR A 76 -30.08 -9.46 3.33
N SER A 77 -31.15 -10.24 3.17
CA SER A 77 -32.43 -9.71 2.73
C SER A 77 -33.12 -8.97 3.85
N GLY A 78 -33.61 -7.77 3.56
CA GLY A 78 -34.55 -7.00 4.38
C GLY A 78 -35.85 -6.71 3.61
N THR A 79 -36.86 -6.17 4.27
CA THR A 79 -38.11 -5.72 3.65
C THR A 79 -37.86 -4.49 2.77
N GLY A 80 -37.65 -4.71 1.45
CA GLY A 80 -37.40 -3.66 0.46
C GLY A 80 -35.98 -3.10 0.44
N SER A 81 -35.06 -3.70 1.18
CA SER A 81 -33.66 -3.32 1.21
C SER A 81 -32.75 -4.53 1.37
N SER A 82 -31.48 -4.39 1.03
CA SER A 82 -30.45 -5.41 1.24
C SER A 82 -29.33 -4.86 2.10
N GLY A 83 -28.97 -5.59 3.16
CA GLY A 83 -27.75 -5.35 3.89
C GLY A 83 -26.56 -5.98 3.17
N ILE A 84 -25.49 -5.23 3.02
CA ILE A 84 -24.25 -5.68 2.38
C ILE A 84 -23.13 -5.57 3.39
N HIS A 85 -22.50 -6.70 3.65
CA HIS A 85 -21.35 -6.80 4.56
C HIS A 85 -20.13 -7.25 3.80
N LEU A 86 -19.10 -6.43 3.83
CA LEU A 86 -17.83 -6.62 3.14
C LEU A 86 -16.73 -6.92 4.13
N GLU A 87 -15.99 -7.98 3.87
CA GLU A 87 -14.76 -8.30 4.57
C GLU A 87 -13.63 -8.43 3.55
N ALA A 88 -12.69 -7.48 3.55
CA ALA A 88 -11.50 -7.56 2.73
C ALA A 88 -10.28 -7.94 3.55
N LYS A 89 -9.45 -8.82 2.97
CA LYS A 89 -8.11 -9.15 3.47
C LYS A 89 -7.11 -8.82 2.37
N ILE A 90 -6.24 -7.86 2.65
CA ILE A 90 -5.18 -7.46 1.73
C ILE A 90 -3.83 -7.75 2.35
N THR A 91 -2.91 -8.31 1.54
CA THR A 91 -1.52 -8.46 1.93
C THR A 91 -0.79 -7.19 1.50
N ALA A 92 -0.28 -6.45 2.48
CA ALA A 92 0.47 -5.22 2.26
C ALA A 92 1.69 -5.18 3.19
N ASP A 93 2.79 -4.61 2.72
CA ASP A 93 3.94 -4.30 3.55
C ASP A 93 3.51 -3.34 4.68
N PRO A 94 4.10 -3.42 5.90
CA PRO A 94 3.81 -2.47 6.98
C PRO A 94 3.92 -1.00 6.58
N PHE A 95 4.81 -0.67 5.65
CA PHE A 95 4.99 0.68 5.10
C PHE A 95 3.91 1.09 4.11
N GLU A 96 3.21 0.12 3.50
CA GLU A 96 2.17 0.32 2.50
C GLU A 96 0.75 0.21 3.06
N LYS A 97 0.60 -0.13 4.33
CA LYS A 97 -0.72 -0.36 4.97
C LYS A 97 -1.69 0.79 4.79
N HIS A 98 -1.23 2.01 4.96
CA HIS A 98 -2.05 3.19 4.80
C HIS A 98 -2.56 3.36 3.35
N PHE A 99 -1.74 3.01 2.34
CA PHE A 99 -2.18 3.02 0.94
C PHE A 99 -3.17 1.91 0.64
N ALA A 100 -2.98 0.73 1.28
CA ALA A 100 -3.91 -0.39 1.17
C ALA A 100 -5.27 -0.07 1.80
N GLU A 101 -5.28 0.64 2.92
CA GLU A 101 -6.49 1.13 3.56
C GLU A 101 -7.22 2.13 2.67
N GLU A 102 -6.53 3.13 2.15
CA GLU A 102 -7.09 4.12 1.25
C GLU A 102 -7.67 3.48 -0.01
N LEU A 103 -6.95 2.51 -0.60
CA LEU A 103 -7.40 1.75 -1.77
C LEU A 103 -8.73 1.05 -1.49
N LEU A 104 -8.80 0.26 -0.42
CA LEU A 104 -9.99 -0.53 -0.11
C LEU A 104 -11.17 0.34 0.33
N THR A 105 -10.92 1.41 1.07
CA THR A 105 -11.97 2.36 1.44
C THR A 105 -12.58 2.99 0.21
N THR A 106 -11.75 3.48 -0.72
CA THR A 106 -12.25 4.08 -1.96
C THR A 106 -12.95 3.07 -2.87
N GLU A 107 -12.49 1.81 -2.92
CA GLU A 107 -13.18 0.74 -3.64
C GLU A 107 -14.55 0.43 -3.01
N PHE A 108 -14.66 0.41 -1.69
CA PHE A 108 -15.94 0.13 -1.02
C PHE A 108 -16.93 1.27 -1.14
N ASP A 109 -16.47 2.52 -1.05
CA ASP A 109 -17.30 3.70 -1.29
C ASP A 109 -17.82 3.72 -2.75
N SER A 110 -16.98 3.31 -3.70
CA SER A 110 -17.37 3.17 -5.12
C SER A 110 -18.37 2.04 -5.35
N LEU A 111 -18.20 0.91 -4.63
CA LEU A 111 -19.18 -0.18 -4.65
C LEU A 111 -20.52 0.26 -4.07
N GLU A 112 -20.51 0.95 -2.93
CA GLU A 112 -21.74 1.48 -2.32
C GLU A 112 -22.49 2.39 -3.28
N ALA A 113 -21.78 3.30 -3.95
CA ALA A 113 -22.37 4.17 -4.98
C ALA A 113 -22.92 3.37 -6.18
N ALA A 114 -22.19 2.37 -6.67
CA ALA A 114 -22.60 1.52 -7.78
C ALA A 114 -23.83 0.68 -7.43
N VAL A 115 -23.88 0.15 -6.21
CA VAL A 115 -25.01 -0.67 -5.76
C VAL A 115 -26.25 0.18 -5.50
N THR A 116 -26.08 1.36 -4.89
CA THR A 116 -27.20 2.22 -4.47
C THR A 116 -27.77 3.03 -5.64
N ASN A 117 -26.90 3.65 -6.47
CA ASN A 117 -27.29 4.64 -7.45
C ASN A 117 -27.23 4.16 -8.90
N ASP A 118 -26.80 2.91 -9.14
CA ASP A 118 -26.53 2.37 -10.49
C ASP A 118 -25.44 3.15 -11.26
N GLU A 119 -24.64 3.92 -10.55
CA GLU A 119 -23.52 4.68 -11.12
C GLU A 119 -22.22 3.93 -10.91
N PHE A 120 -21.77 3.22 -11.94
CA PHE A 120 -20.42 2.66 -11.93
C PHE A 120 -19.41 3.77 -12.20
N LYS A 121 -18.78 4.28 -11.14
CA LYS A 121 -17.59 5.12 -11.27
C LYS A 121 -16.35 4.23 -11.34
N SER A 122 -15.67 4.25 -12.49
CA SER A 122 -14.40 3.56 -12.61
C SER A 122 -13.43 4.12 -11.55
N PHE A 123 -12.98 3.25 -10.67
CA PHE A 123 -12.00 3.62 -9.64
C PHE A 123 -10.64 3.90 -10.29
N ASP A 124 -10.23 5.17 -10.29
CA ASP A 124 -8.92 5.59 -10.81
C ASP A 124 -7.86 5.48 -9.70
N VAL A 125 -6.91 4.57 -9.91
CA VAL A 125 -5.76 4.35 -9.02
C VAL A 125 -4.52 5.14 -9.42
N THR A 126 -4.60 6.00 -10.44
CA THR A 126 -3.43 6.69 -11.01
C THR A 126 -2.74 7.57 -9.99
N ASP A 127 -3.51 8.34 -9.22
CA ASP A 127 -2.96 9.20 -8.17
C ASP A 127 -2.36 8.39 -7.01
N LEU A 128 -3.08 7.37 -6.56
CA LEU A 128 -2.59 6.45 -5.52
C LEU A 128 -1.29 5.78 -5.94
N ARG A 129 -1.21 5.28 -7.18
CA ARG A 129 0.01 4.68 -7.75
C ARG A 129 1.18 5.68 -7.78
N ARG A 130 0.92 6.95 -8.15
CA ARG A 130 1.94 8.01 -8.15
C ARG A 130 2.47 8.27 -6.75
N ARG A 131 1.59 8.32 -5.74
CA ARG A 131 1.97 8.54 -4.33
C ARG A 131 2.76 7.36 -3.77
N ILE A 132 2.37 6.13 -4.06
CA ILE A 132 3.12 4.92 -3.69
C ILE A 132 4.51 4.95 -4.32
N ALA A 133 4.62 5.20 -5.62
CA ALA A 133 5.90 5.28 -6.30
C ALA A 133 6.80 6.37 -5.69
N ALA A 134 6.27 7.57 -5.44
CA ALA A 134 7.01 8.65 -4.81
C ALA A 134 7.48 8.29 -3.38
N TYR A 135 6.66 7.58 -2.62
CA TYR A 135 7.03 7.10 -1.29
C TYR A 135 8.19 6.08 -1.37
N VAL A 136 8.07 5.08 -2.23
CA VAL A 136 9.10 4.05 -2.39
C VAL A 136 10.42 4.65 -2.89
N TYR A 137 10.38 5.56 -3.89
CA TYR A 137 11.59 6.25 -4.32
C TYR A 137 12.28 7.04 -3.19
N ARG A 138 11.50 7.62 -2.27
CA ARG A 138 12.07 8.29 -1.08
C ARG A 138 12.75 7.29 -0.15
N VAL A 139 12.09 6.18 0.16
CA VAL A 139 12.63 5.15 1.04
C VAL A 139 13.91 4.56 0.44
N VAL A 140 13.88 4.15 -0.82
CA VAL A 140 15.04 3.61 -1.54
C VAL A 140 16.17 4.63 -1.59
N GLY A 141 15.85 5.89 -1.86
CA GLY A 141 16.85 6.96 -1.89
C GLY A 141 17.50 7.23 -0.54
N LEU A 142 16.74 7.15 0.56
CA LEU A 142 17.30 7.26 1.91
C LEU A 142 18.27 6.11 2.20
N PHE A 143 17.89 4.87 1.86
CA PHE A 143 18.77 3.71 2.03
C PHE A 143 20.03 3.82 1.15
N ALA A 144 19.88 4.20 -0.11
CA ALA A 144 21.00 4.39 -1.02
C ALA A 144 21.94 5.51 -0.51
N GLY A 145 21.39 6.63 -0.09
CA GLY A 145 22.17 7.74 0.51
C GLY A 145 22.90 7.32 1.77
N PHE A 146 22.27 6.57 2.65
CA PHE A 146 22.91 5.99 3.83
C PHE A 146 24.06 5.06 3.45
N PHE A 147 23.86 4.15 2.48
CA PHE A 147 24.90 3.22 2.05
C PHE A 147 26.10 3.93 1.42
N ILE A 148 25.85 4.92 0.56
CA ILE A 148 26.90 5.76 -0.02
C ILE A 148 27.66 6.50 1.07
N SER A 149 26.99 7.04 2.08
CA SER A 149 27.62 7.73 3.21
C SER A 149 28.55 6.81 4.00
N VAL A 150 28.14 5.56 4.25
CA VAL A 150 28.98 4.54 4.90
C VAL A 150 30.23 4.27 4.08
N VAL A 151 30.09 4.01 2.78
CA VAL A 151 31.20 3.71 1.88
C VAL A 151 32.21 4.88 1.83
N LEU A 152 31.71 6.10 1.67
CA LEU A 152 32.56 7.30 1.64
C LEU A 152 33.26 7.54 2.98
N GLY A 153 32.58 7.29 4.10
CA GLY A 153 33.18 7.38 5.43
C GLY A 153 34.33 6.38 5.63
N VAL A 154 34.15 5.13 5.16
CA VAL A 154 35.23 4.12 5.19
C VAL A 154 36.40 4.52 4.30
N ILE A 155 36.14 4.98 3.08
CA ILE A 155 37.21 5.43 2.15
C ILE A 155 37.98 6.60 2.76
N ALA A 156 37.29 7.60 3.33
CA ALA A 156 37.93 8.74 3.99
C ALA A 156 38.82 8.33 5.16
N GLY A 157 38.35 7.40 5.98
CA GLY A 157 39.11 6.85 7.09
C GLY A 157 40.36 6.10 6.64
N MET A 158 40.23 5.27 5.59
CA MET A 158 41.38 4.54 5.02
C MET A 158 42.38 5.50 4.37
N PHE A 159 41.92 6.51 3.66
CA PHE A 159 42.79 7.54 3.07
C PHE A 159 43.57 8.32 4.16
N ALA A 160 42.90 8.73 5.22
CA ALA A 160 43.52 9.42 6.31
C ALA A 160 44.59 8.55 7.01
N LEU A 161 44.33 7.26 7.19
CA LEU A 161 45.25 6.30 7.77
C LEU A 161 46.53 6.14 6.91
N THR A 162 46.36 5.99 5.60
CA THR A 162 47.47 5.67 4.68
C THR A 162 48.26 6.88 4.26
N THR A 163 47.62 8.03 4.04
CA THR A 163 48.28 9.23 3.47
C THR A 163 48.77 10.18 4.54
N LEU A 164 48.00 10.35 5.62
CA LEU A 164 48.35 11.29 6.71
C LEU A 164 49.15 10.66 7.83
N ASN A 165 49.36 9.35 7.76
CA ASN A 165 50.11 8.56 8.77
C ASN A 165 49.64 8.81 10.22
N ILE A 166 48.33 9.01 10.39
CA ILE A 166 47.71 9.26 11.69
C ILE A 166 47.35 7.95 12.37
N SER A 167 47.11 8.01 13.71
CA SER A 167 46.71 6.81 14.44
C SER A 167 45.39 6.22 13.93
N PRO A 168 45.17 4.89 14.02
CA PRO A 168 43.92 4.24 13.62
C PRO A 168 42.70 4.85 14.29
N LEU A 169 42.82 5.32 15.50
CA LEU A 169 41.76 5.94 16.29
C LEU A 169 41.35 7.31 15.69
N ALA A 170 42.34 8.12 15.27
CA ALA A 170 42.07 9.40 14.60
C ALA A 170 41.49 9.19 13.19
N ALA A 171 41.97 8.19 12.44
CA ALA A 171 41.41 7.82 11.12
C ALA A 171 39.94 7.37 11.20
N SER A 172 39.60 6.57 12.22
CA SER A 172 38.21 6.16 12.44
C SER A 172 37.31 7.32 12.81
N ALA A 173 37.80 8.30 13.59
CA ALA A 173 37.06 9.51 13.93
C ALA A 173 36.77 10.38 12.69
N ILE A 174 37.73 10.50 11.77
CA ILE A 174 37.51 11.22 10.48
C ILE A 174 36.46 10.51 9.64
N GLY A 175 36.55 9.18 9.48
CA GLY A 175 35.55 8.39 8.75
C GLY A 175 34.14 8.53 9.33
N ALA A 176 34.01 8.44 10.66
CA ALA A 176 32.74 8.65 11.36
C ALA A 176 32.20 10.07 11.18
N GLY A 177 33.06 11.09 11.23
CA GLY A 177 32.68 12.49 11.02
C GLY A 177 32.13 12.71 9.61
N VAL A 178 32.79 12.20 8.59
CA VAL A 178 32.31 12.26 7.18
C VAL A 178 30.97 11.57 7.03
N PHE A 179 30.82 10.39 7.62
CA PHE A 179 29.55 9.67 7.62
C PHE A 179 28.41 10.48 8.24
N VAL A 180 28.61 11.05 9.42
CA VAL A 180 27.59 11.85 10.12
C VAL A 180 27.18 13.07 9.30
N ILE A 181 28.15 13.79 8.70
CA ILE A 181 27.87 14.96 7.86
C ILE A 181 27.04 14.56 6.64
N LEU A 182 27.44 13.52 5.93
CA LEU A 182 26.72 13.05 4.74
C LEU A 182 25.32 12.53 5.07
N ALA A 183 25.19 11.79 6.16
CA ALA A 183 23.90 11.30 6.63
C ALA A 183 22.94 12.44 7.07
N ALA A 184 23.46 13.54 7.62
CA ALA A 184 22.68 14.72 7.98
C ALA A 184 22.23 15.55 6.76
N ILE A 185 23.06 15.62 5.72
CA ILE A 185 22.77 16.40 4.50
C ILE A 185 21.74 15.68 3.63
N CYS A 186 21.76 14.36 3.56
CA CYS A 186 20.90 13.55 2.71
C CYS A 186 19.39 13.86 2.87
N PRO A 187 18.79 13.89 4.08
CA PRO A 187 17.39 14.24 4.25
C PRO A 187 17.08 15.71 3.98
N VAL A 188 18.05 16.65 4.19
CA VAL A 188 17.86 18.08 3.92
C VAL A 188 17.78 18.37 2.41
N VAL A 189 18.66 17.77 1.63
CA VAL A 189 18.65 17.91 0.15
C VAL A 189 17.36 17.32 -0.42
N TRP A 190 16.90 16.18 0.10
CA TRP A 190 15.69 15.53 -0.36
C TRP A 190 14.40 16.22 0.09
N GLY A 191 14.41 16.85 1.26
CA GLY A 191 13.26 17.60 1.77
C GLY A 191 12.95 18.89 1.01
N ARG A 192 13.96 19.50 0.33
CA ARG A 192 13.79 20.73 -0.45
C ARG A 192 13.04 20.57 -1.77
N GLN A 193 12.97 19.36 -2.32
CA GLN A 193 12.20 19.12 -3.57
C GLN A 193 10.67 19.17 -3.39
N LYS A 194 10.17 19.43 -2.18
CA LYS A 194 8.73 19.51 -1.88
C LYS A 194 8.07 20.88 -2.15
N LYS A 195 8.79 21.88 -2.67
CA LYS A 195 8.26 23.26 -2.78
C LYS A 195 8.09 23.77 -4.22
N HIS A 196 8.04 22.84 -5.22
CA HIS A 196 7.73 23.26 -6.60
C HIS A 196 6.63 22.35 -7.18
#